data_7cf1c2acf4d5372708339f8a75ebffb5
#
_entry.id   7cf1c2acf4d5372708339f8a75ebffb5
#
_cell.length_a   1.000
_cell.length_b   1.000
_cell.length_c   1.000
_cell.angle_alpha   90.00
_cell.angle_beta   90.00
_cell.angle_gamma   90.00
#
_symmetry.space_group_name_H-M   'P 1'
#
loop_
_entity.id
_entity.type
_entity.pdbx_description
1 polymer ?
#
loop_
_entity_poly.entity_id
_entity_poly.type
_entity_poly.pdbx_seq_one_letter_code
_entity_poly.pdbx_strand_id
1 'polypeptide(L)'
;DYSVTPALAAGDPVKVSDTKYEITLRDGAKFSDGTDVKAADVVSSYERTTDEKSIYRQFFTFVDSVEAKDDNTITIKLKHPFANLKERFVNVRVVPASMDEDSLKAKPIGTGPYKYENITATEVTAVPNEYYNGNEPAKAPTLKWQSLKDDSARLAAAIGGTVDIMEAVPASAQDQLKGAGWNVESKPGYGN
;
A
#
# COMPACT_ATOMS: atom_id res chain seq x y z
N ASP A 1 -3.51 -10.13 -12.18
CA ASP A 1 -3.01 -9.19 -13.17
C ASP A 1 -2.31 -8.04 -12.44
N TYR A 2 -1.58 -7.22 -13.13
CA TYR A 2 -0.88 -6.06 -12.56
C TYR A 2 -1.63 -4.74 -12.87
N SER A 3 -2.94 -4.80 -12.98
CA SER A 3 -3.74 -3.60 -13.23
C SER A 3 -3.72 -2.67 -12.03
N VAL A 4 -3.66 -1.38 -12.30
CA VAL A 4 -3.73 -0.33 -11.27
C VAL A 4 -5.11 0.29 -11.30
N THR A 5 -5.79 0.27 -10.16
CA THR A 5 -7.11 0.86 -9.98
C THR A 5 -7.04 2.03 -9.00
N PRO A 6 -7.89 3.05 -9.17
CA PRO A 6 -7.99 4.15 -8.21
C PRO A 6 -8.40 3.63 -6.81
N ALA A 7 -7.69 4.08 -5.78
CA ALA A 7 -7.98 3.76 -4.38
C ALA A 7 -8.26 5.05 -3.59
N LEU A 8 -7.24 5.86 -3.33
CA LEU A 8 -7.40 7.18 -2.73
C LEU A 8 -7.81 8.24 -3.77
N ALA A 9 -7.40 8.06 -5.03
CA ALA A 9 -7.85 8.89 -6.14
C ALA A 9 -9.32 8.61 -6.48
N ALA A 10 -10.05 9.64 -6.91
CA ALA A 10 -11.44 9.53 -7.40
C ALA A 10 -11.54 8.83 -8.76
N GLY A 11 -10.44 8.80 -9.52
CA GLY A 11 -10.36 8.18 -10.84
C GLY A 11 -8.92 8.13 -11.35
N ASP A 12 -8.76 7.75 -12.61
CA ASP A 12 -7.45 7.77 -13.28
C ASP A 12 -6.91 9.21 -13.42
N PRO A 13 -5.58 9.39 -13.52
CA PRO A 13 -4.98 10.70 -13.77
C PRO A 13 -5.52 11.36 -15.02
N VAL A 14 -5.99 12.61 -14.91
CA VAL A 14 -6.47 13.39 -16.04
C VAL A 14 -5.28 14.02 -16.76
N LYS A 15 -5.09 13.68 -18.02
CA LYS A 15 -4.04 14.28 -18.86
C LYS A 15 -4.44 15.69 -19.27
N VAL A 16 -3.70 16.69 -18.78
CA VAL A 16 -3.87 18.11 -19.15
C VAL A 16 -3.00 18.47 -20.37
N SER A 17 -1.79 17.90 -20.42
CA SER A 17 -0.87 17.97 -21.58
C SER A 17 0.01 16.74 -21.61
N ASP A 18 0.94 16.64 -22.57
CA ASP A 18 1.86 15.51 -22.65
C ASP A 18 2.79 15.38 -21.42
N THR A 19 2.97 16.46 -20.68
CA THR A 19 3.83 16.54 -19.50
C THR A 19 3.12 17.06 -18.25
N LYS A 20 1.78 17.15 -18.27
CA LYS A 20 1.01 17.63 -17.13
C LYS A 20 -0.22 16.74 -16.88
N TYR A 21 -0.35 16.26 -15.66
CA TYR A 21 -1.49 15.47 -15.21
C TYR A 21 -2.09 16.05 -13.93
N GLU A 22 -3.38 15.81 -13.73
CA GLU A 22 -4.08 16.14 -12.49
C GLU A 22 -4.73 14.87 -11.91
N ILE A 23 -4.67 14.71 -10.59
CA ILE A 23 -5.33 13.65 -9.86
C ILE A 23 -6.18 14.29 -8.77
N THR A 24 -7.48 13.98 -8.78
CA THR A 24 -8.41 14.40 -7.73
C THR A 24 -8.54 13.31 -6.69
N LEU A 25 -8.52 13.67 -5.42
CA LEU A 25 -8.76 12.75 -4.30
C LEU A 25 -10.24 12.35 -4.24
N ARG A 26 -10.49 11.15 -3.73
CA ARG A 26 -11.85 10.67 -3.45
C ARG A 26 -12.51 11.59 -2.41
N ASP A 27 -13.75 11.98 -2.66
CA ASP A 27 -14.51 12.84 -1.77
C ASP A 27 -14.69 12.22 -0.38
N GLY A 28 -14.53 13.03 0.65
CA GLY A 28 -14.63 12.59 2.04
C GLY A 28 -13.58 11.57 2.48
N ALA A 29 -12.46 11.44 1.76
CA ALA A 29 -11.37 10.54 2.16
C ALA A 29 -10.76 10.96 3.51
N LYS A 30 -10.62 9.99 4.42
CA LYS A 30 -10.05 10.19 5.75
C LYS A 30 -8.91 9.23 6.03
N PHE A 31 -8.00 9.69 6.87
CA PHE A 31 -7.04 8.80 7.52
C PHE A 31 -7.71 7.94 8.60
N SER A 32 -7.01 6.92 9.04
CA SER A 32 -7.50 5.98 10.05
C SER A 32 -7.62 6.55 11.47
N ASP A 33 -7.23 7.79 11.68
CA ASP A 33 -7.47 8.58 12.91
C ASP A 33 -8.69 9.52 12.78
N GLY A 34 -9.35 9.53 11.62
CA GLY A 34 -10.52 10.35 11.31
C GLY A 34 -10.21 11.74 10.75
N THR A 35 -8.94 12.13 10.61
CA THR A 35 -8.55 13.38 9.97
C THR A 35 -8.76 13.34 8.46
N ASP A 36 -9.10 14.47 7.85
CA ASP A 36 -9.34 14.56 6.42
C ASP A 36 -8.01 14.44 5.65
N VAL A 37 -8.04 13.73 4.52
CA VAL A 37 -6.91 13.65 3.60
C VAL A 37 -6.94 14.84 2.66
N LYS A 38 -5.82 15.54 2.54
CA LYS A 38 -5.65 16.70 1.65
C LYS A 38 -4.57 16.45 0.61
N ALA A 39 -4.61 17.21 -0.47
CA ALA A 39 -3.57 17.19 -1.50
C ALA A 39 -2.17 17.45 -0.94
N ALA A 40 -2.04 18.27 0.10
CA ALA A 40 -0.78 18.53 0.80
C ALA A 40 -0.18 17.26 1.43
N ASP A 41 -1.00 16.32 1.91
CA ASP A 41 -0.53 15.03 2.45
C ASP A 41 0.06 14.16 1.34
N VAL A 42 -0.53 14.19 0.15
CA VAL A 42 -0.01 13.47 -1.02
C VAL A 42 1.32 14.06 -1.47
N VAL A 43 1.44 15.39 -1.52
CA VAL A 43 2.70 16.08 -1.88
C VAL A 43 3.81 15.72 -0.88
N SER A 44 3.55 15.84 0.43
CA SER A 44 4.51 15.47 1.47
C SER A 44 4.90 13.99 1.41
N SER A 45 3.95 13.10 1.14
CA SER A 45 4.22 11.67 0.99
C SER A 45 5.03 11.35 -0.27
N TYR A 46 4.83 12.11 -1.36
CA TYR A 46 5.65 12.02 -2.56
C TYR A 46 7.09 12.49 -2.27
N GLU A 47 7.27 13.64 -1.60
CA GLU A 47 8.58 14.14 -1.19
C GLU A 47 9.32 13.12 -0.34
N ARG A 48 8.66 12.50 0.64
CA ARG A 48 9.20 11.41 1.45
C ARG A 48 9.60 10.20 0.60
N THR A 49 8.77 9.81 -0.37
CA THR A 49 9.03 8.68 -1.27
C THR A 49 10.25 8.94 -2.16
N THR A 50 10.52 10.20 -2.47
CA THR A 50 11.64 10.63 -3.36
C THR A 50 12.83 11.20 -2.62
N ASP A 51 12.85 11.13 -1.29
CA ASP A 51 14.00 11.52 -0.45
C ASP A 51 15.28 10.78 -0.86
N GLU A 52 16.43 11.38 -0.62
CA GLU A 52 17.75 10.82 -1.01
C GLU A 52 18.02 9.43 -0.46
N LYS A 53 17.45 9.10 0.69
CA LYS A 53 17.61 7.80 1.35
C LYS A 53 16.57 6.77 0.89
N SER A 54 15.59 7.17 0.10
CA SER A 54 14.52 6.28 -0.35
C SER A 54 14.95 5.42 -1.53
N ILE A 55 14.75 4.12 -1.42
CA ILE A 55 14.96 3.16 -2.51
C ILE A 55 14.00 3.39 -3.69
N TYR A 56 12.89 4.08 -3.46
CA TYR A 56 11.89 4.37 -4.49
C TYR A 56 12.20 5.60 -5.32
N ARG A 57 13.13 6.46 -4.91
CA ARG A 57 13.50 7.71 -5.61
C ARG A 57 13.76 7.51 -7.10
N GLN A 58 14.47 6.45 -7.45
CA GLN A 58 14.83 6.13 -8.83
C GLN A 58 13.61 5.90 -9.76
N PHE A 59 12.45 5.56 -9.19
CA PHE A 59 11.24 5.32 -9.98
C PHE A 59 10.53 6.61 -10.40
N PHE A 60 10.98 7.78 -9.91
CA PHE A 60 10.34 9.08 -10.13
C PHE A 60 11.24 10.10 -10.84
N THR A 61 12.34 9.67 -11.46
CA THR A 61 13.30 10.55 -12.13
C THR A 61 12.71 11.36 -13.30
N PHE A 62 11.59 10.89 -13.86
CA PHE A 62 10.85 11.53 -14.93
C PHE A 62 9.91 12.66 -14.43
N VAL A 63 9.65 12.74 -13.12
CA VAL A 63 8.81 13.78 -12.52
C VAL A 63 9.63 15.06 -12.34
N ASP A 64 9.04 16.19 -12.70
CA ASP A 64 9.58 17.51 -12.46
C ASP A 64 9.11 18.07 -11.12
N SER A 65 7.77 18.13 -10.92
CA SER A 65 7.16 18.54 -9.66
C SER A 65 5.83 17.85 -9.40
N VAL A 66 5.47 17.78 -8.10
CA VAL A 66 4.13 17.42 -7.62
C VAL A 66 3.68 18.54 -6.68
N GLU A 67 2.55 19.14 -6.97
CA GLU A 67 2.05 20.34 -6.28
C GLU A 67 0.57 20.17 -5.93
N ALA A 68 0.13 20.68 -4.78
CA ALA A 68 -1.28 20.82 -4.47
C ALA A 68 -1.87 21.97 -5.30
N LYS A 69 -2.85 21.69 -6.14
CA LYS A 69 -3.60 22.70 -6.89
C LYS A 69 -4.67 23.35 -6.01
N ASP A 70 -5.30 22.54 -5.19
CA ASP A 70 -6.30 22.89 -4.18
C ASP A 70 -6.28 21.79 -3.08
N ASP A 71 -7.22 21.82 -2.14
CA ASP A 71 -7.27 20.85 -1.04
C ASP A 71 -7.45 19.39 -1.52
N ASN A 72 -8.06 19.18 -2.69
CA ASN A 72 -8.43 17.83 -3.18
C ASN A 72 -7.72 17.43 -4.48
N THR A 73 -6.98 18.32 -5.11
CA THR A 73 -6.37 18.06 -6.41
C THR A 73 -4.87 18.28 -6.39
N ILE A 74 -4.12 17.30 -6.88
CA ILE A 74 -2.69 17.44 -7.13
C ILE A 74 -2.41 17.62 -8.61
N THR A 75 -1.42 18.44 -8.93
CA THR A 75 -0.83 18.58 -10.28
C THR A 75 0.52 17.89 -10.29
N ILE A 76 0.73 17.05 -11.29
CA ILE A 76 2.01 16.39 -11.56
C ILE A 76 2.56 16.93 -12.85
N LYS A 77 3.76 17.50 -12.80
CA LYS A 77 4.53 17.95 -13.97
C LYS A 77 5.65 16.96 -14.26
N LEU A 78 5.85 16.63 -15.51
CA LEU A 78 6.85 15.68 -15.99
C LEU A 78 7.93 16.42 -16.79
N LYS A 79 9.16 15.95 -16.72
CA LYS A 79 10.28 16.44 -17.54
C LYS A 79 10.14 16.08 -19.01
N HIS A 80 9.46 14.97 -19.28
CA HIS A 80 9.17 14.46 -20.64
C HIS A 80 7.92 13.56 -20.56
N PRO A 81 7.23 13.29 -21.68
CA PRO A 81 6.09 12.38 -21.70
C PRO A 81 6.43 11.00 -21.14
N PHE A 82 5.56 10.47 -20.28
CA PHE A 82 5.76 9.18 -19.64
C PHE A 82 4.45 8.41 -19.52
N ALA A 83 4.38 7.23 -20.16
CA ALA A 83 3.13 6.47 -20.29
C ALA A 83 2.69 5.76 -18.99
N ASN A 84 3.65 5.27 -18.18
CA ASN A 84 3.36 4.43 -17.02
C ASN A 84 3.30 5.23 -15.71
N LEU A 85 2.68 6.41 -15.74
CA LEU A 85 2.60 7.31 -14.58
C LEU A 85 1.91 6.65 -13.39
N LYS A 86 0.74 6.06 -13.60
CA LYS A 86 -0.06 5.47 -12.52
C LYS A 86 0.61 4.26 -11.89
N GLU A 87 1.31 3.44 -12.69
CA GLU A 87 2.07 2.27 -12.23
C GLU A 87 3.25 2.66 -11.32
N ARG A 88 3.78 3.86 -11.48
CA ARG A 88 4.82 4.39 -10.58
C ARG A 88 4.24 4.97 -9.31
N PHE A 89 3.12 5.69 -9.41
CA PHE A 89 2.51 6.36 -8.26
C PHE A 89 1.89 5.40 -7.22
N VAL A 90 1.69 4.11 -7.53
CA VAL A 90 1.32 3.09 -6.53
C VAL A 90 2.36 2.95 -5.40
N ASN A 91 3.59 3.39 -5.62
CA ASN A 91 4.64 3.37 -4.61
C ASN A 91 4.57 4.55 -3.62
N VAL A 92 3.77 5.57 -3.90
CA VAL A 92 3.53 6.69 -2.97
C VAL A 92 2.52 6.24 -1.91
N ARG A 93 3.00 6.02 -0.70
CA ARG A 93 2.15 5.65 0.45
C ARG A 93 1.74 6.90 1.19
N VAL A 94 0.47 7.27 1.05
CA VAL A 94 -0.04 8.53 1.61
C VAL A 94 -0.25 8.39 3.12
N VAL A 95 0.38 9.29 3.87
CA VAL A 95 0.31 9.43 5.32
C VAL A 95 0.11 10.90 5.66
N PRO A 96 -0.39 11.26 6.88
CA PRO A 96 -0.54 12.65 7.26
C PRO A 96 0.80 13.41 7.18
N ALA A 97 0.78 14.59 6.57
CA ALA A 97 1.97 15.46 6.45
C ALA A 97 2.53 15.87 7.81
N SER A 98 1.68 15.89 8.85
CA SER A 98 2.05 16.21 10.22
C SER A 98 2.83 15.12 10.96
N MET A 99 2.88 13.88 10.42
CA MET A 99 3.58 12.77 11.08
C MET A 99 5.07 12.76 10.73
N ASP A 100 5.89 12.70 11.77
CA ASP A 100 7.34 12.46 11.64
C ASP A 100 7.66 10.97 11.44
N GLU A 101 8.94 10.67 11.17
CA GLU A 101 9.40 9.30 10.93
C GLU A 101 9.23 8.37 12.13
N ASP A 102 9.42 8.87 13.35
CA ASP A 102 9.35 8.05 14.55
C ASP A 102 7.90 7.66 14.87
N SER A 103 6.97 8.61 14.70
CA SER A 103 5.53 8.34 14.77
C SER A 103 5.08 7.33 13.73
N LEU A 104 5.57 7.45 12.48
CA LEU A 104 5.26 6.51 11.40
C LEU A 104 5.83 5.11 11.64
N LYS A 105 7.02 5.00 12.24
CA LYS A 105 7.60 3.70 12.62
C LYS A 105 6.84 3.05 13.78
N ALA A 106 6.37 3.85 14.73
CA ALA A 106 5.65 3.35 15.89
C ALA A 106 4.23 2.89 15.54
N LYS A 107 3.47 3.72 14.84
CA LYS A 107 2.09 3.42 14.43
C LYS A 107 1.70 4.24 13.20
N PRO A 108 1.93 3.72 12.00
CA PRO A 108 1.57 4.43 10.78
C PRO A 108 0.05 4.59 10.67
N ILE A 109 -0.36 5.78 10.23
CA ILE A 109 -1.74 6.13 9.91
C ILE A 109 -1.87 6.14 8.41
N GLY A 110 -2.88 5.46 7.87
CA GLY A 110 -3.11 5.34 6.44
C GLY A 110 -4.57 5.55 6.07
N THR A 111 -4.88 5.36 4.80
CA THR A 111 -6.22 5.59 4.21
C THR A 111 -6.92 4.30 3.79
N GLY A 112 -6.35 3.15 4.13
CA GLY A 112 -6.84 1.83 3.74
C GLY A 112 -8.03 1.32 4.56
N PRO A 113 -8.61 0.17 4.15
CA PRO A 113 -9.76 -0.43 4.83
C PRO A 113 -9.45 -0.98 6.23
N TYR A 114 -8.18 -1.16 6.54
CA TYR A 114 -7.69 -1.59 7.86
C TYR A 114 -6.77 -0.56 8.46
N LYS A 115 -6.78 -0.45 9.78
CA LYS A 115 -5.84 0.35 10.58
C LYS A 115 -5.04 -0.55 11.52
N TYR A 116 -3.79 -0.16 11.78
CA TYR A 116 -2.93 -0.89 12.70
C TYR A 116 -3.41 -0.74 14.14
N GLU A 117 -3.56 -1.88 14.83
CA GLU A 117 -3.86 -1.94 16.25
C GLU A 117 -2.60 -2.11 17.06
N ASN A 118 -1.75 -3.07 16.66
CA ASN A 118 -0.47 -3.38 17.32
C ASN A 118 0.61 -3.73 16.31
N ILE A 119 1.83 -3.29 16.56
CA ILE A 119 3.02 -3.59 15.75
C ILE A 119 4.15 -3.99 16.71
N THR A 120 4.67 -5.18 16.52
CA THR A 120 5.84 -5.70 17.20
C THR A 120 6.88 -6.21 16.20
N ALA A 121 8.03 -6.66 16.68
CA ALA A 121 9.07 -7.22 15.81
C ALA A 121 8.64 -8.52 15.09
N THR A 122 7.66 -9.25 15.63
CA THR A 122 7.26 -10.57 15.12
C THR A 122 5.79 -10.66 14.72
N GLU A 123 4.99 -9.67 15.09
CA GLU A 123 3.55 -9.70 14.85
C GLU A 123 3.02 -8.29 14.54
N VAL A 124 2.11 -8.22 13.58
CA VAL A 124 1.32 -7.02 13.30
C VAL A 124 -0.16 -7.41 13.34
N THR A 125 -0.97 -6.64 14.06
CA THR A 125 -2.43 -6.77 14.03
C THR A 125 -3.07 -5.51 13.45
N ALA A 126 -4.13 -5.70 12.68
CA ALA A 126 -4.94 -4.63 12.14
C ALA A 126 -6.44 -4.97 12.26
N VAL A 127 -7.22 -3.93 12.45
CA VAL A 127 -8.68 -4.00 12.58
C VAL A 127 -9.33 -3.11 11.52
N PRO A 128 -10.64 -3.28 11.23
CA PRO A 128 -11.34 -2.42 10.28
C PRO A 128 -11.16 -0.94 10.59
N ASN A 129 -10.94 -0.16 9.55
CA ASN A 129 -10.90 1.30 9.63
C ASN A 129 -12.31 1.85 9.43
N GLU A 130 -12.91 2.37 10.48
CA GLU A 130 -14.27 2.92 10.50
C GLU A 130 -14.43 4.17 9.63
N TYR A 131 -13.33 4.83 9.29
CA TYR A 131 -13.32 6.03 8.44
C TYR A 131 -13.10 5.71 6.96
N TYR A 132 -12.91 4.43 6.61
CA TYR A 132 -12.70 4.05 5.22
C TYR A 132 -13.99 4.15 4.41
N ASN A 133 -13.97 4.96 3.35
CA ASN A 133 -15.11 5.17 2.45
C ASN A 133 -14.84 4.72 1.00
N GLY A 134 -13.84 3.84 0.80
CA GLY A 134 -13.54 3.30 -0.53
C GLY A 134 -14.40 2.09 -0.91
N ASN A 135 -14.14 1.54 -2.09
CA ASN A 135 -14.96 0.48 -2.69
C ASN A 135 -14.65 -0.92 -2.13
N GLU A 136 -13.55 -1.09 -1.40
CA GLU A 136 -13.11 -2.38 -0.87
C GLU A 136 -13.05 -2.34 0.68
N PRO A 137 -14.20 -2.35 1.37
CA PRO A 137 -14.23 -2.30 2.82
C PRO A 137 -13.62 -3.57 3.44
N ALA A 138 -13.20 -3.46 4.69
CA ALA A 138 -12.70 -4.58 5.47
C ALA A 138 -13.73 -5.71 5.55
N LYS A 139 -13.32 -6.96 5.28
CA LYS A 139 -14.18 -8.15 5.34
C LYS A 139 -13.92 -8.98 6.58
N ALA A 140 -12.65 -9.09 6.99
CA ALA A 140 -12.26 -9.78 8.21
C ALA A 140 -12.31 -8.83 9.42
N PRO A 141 -12.75 -9.30 10.60
CA PRO A 141 -12.78 -8.46 11.81
C PRO A 141 -11.38 -8.14 12.35
N THR A 142 -10.39 -8.96 12.03
CA THR A 142 -8.99 -8.78 12.42
C THR A 142 -8.10 -9.39 11.34
N LEU A 143 -7.01 -8.71 11.04
CA LEU A 143 -5.87 -9.26 10.28
C LEU A 143 -4.68 -9.38 11.23
N LYS A 144 -4.00 -10.53 11.16
CA LYS A 144 -2.83 -10.81 11.98
C LYS A 144 -1.72 -11.36 11.10
N TRP A 145 -0.60 -10.66 11.05
CA TRP A 145 0.61 -11.12 10.36
C TRP A 145 1.61 -11.61 11.40
N GLN A 146 2.12 -12.81 11.20
CA GLN A 146 3.19 -13.40 12.02
C GLN A 146 4.45 -13.55 11.17
N SER A 147 5.55 -12.99 11.64
CA SER A 147 6.85 -13.11 10.98
C SER A 147 7.54 -14.41 11.43
N LEU A 148 7.29 -15.50 10.69
CA LEU A 148 7.93 -16.80 10.89
C LEU A 148 9.02 -16.98 9.82
N LYS A 149 10.29 -16.76 10.19
CA LYS A 149 11.42 -16.79 9.24
C LYS A 149 11.73 -18.19 8.72
N ASP A 150 11.54 -19.19 9.54
CA ASP A 150 11.82 -20.59 9.25
C ASP A 150 10.70 -21.25 8.45
N ASP A 151 11.04 -21.95 7.37
CA ASP A 151 10.09 -22.71 6.54
C ASP A 151 9.35 -23.78 7.37
N SER A 152 10.09 -24.48 8.24
CA SER A 152 9.50 -25.50 9.13
C SER A 152 8.54 -24.91 10.15
N ALA A 153 8.82 -23.73 10.70
CA ALA A 153 7.92 -23.04 11.62
C ALA A 153 6.64 -22.57 10.90
N ARG A 154 6.74 -22.05 9.67
CA ARG A 154 5.57 -21.69 8.87
C ARG A 154 4.70 -22.89 8.51
N LEU A 155 5.35 -24.00 8.11
CA LEU A 155 4.66 -25.25 7.81
C LEU A 155 3.94 -25.81 9.05
N ALA A 156 4.60 -25.81 10.20
CA ALA A 156 4.01 -26.26 11.47
C ALA A 156 2.80 -25.40 11.87
N ALA A 157 2.89 -24.08 11.70
CA ALA A 157 1.79 -23.16 11.97
C ALA A 157 0.58 -23.43 11.05
N ALA A 158 0.83 -23.68 9.76
CA ALA A 158 -0.21 -24.02 8.79
C ALA A 158 -0.90 -25.36 9.13
N ILE A 159 -0.13 -26.43 9.34
CA ILE A 159 -0.67 -27.75 9.66
C ILE A 159 -1.36 -27.76 11.03
N GLY A 160 -0.83 -27.00 12.00
CA GLY A 160 -1.41 -26.83 13.33
C GLY A 160 -2.67 -25.97 13.37
N GLY A 161 -3.07 -25.35 12.23
CA GLY A 161 -4.28 -24.52 12.13
C GLY A 161 -4.18 -23.20 12.90
N THR A 162 -2.97 -22.68 13.14
CA THR A 162 -2.76 -21.39 13.82
C THR A 162 -2.69 -20.20 12.86
N VAL A 163 -2.67 -20.46 11.56
CA VAL A 163 -2.72 -19.47 10.50
C VAL A 163 -3.69 -19.92 9.40
N ASP A 164 -4.32 -18.97 8.73
CA ASP A 164 -5.27 -19.19 7.63
C ASP A 164 -4.61 -19.03 6.25
N ILE A 165 -3.50 -18.32 6.18
CA ILE A 165 -2.75 -18.05 4.96
C ILE A 165 -1.26 -18.25 5.25
N MET A 166 -0.57 -18.92 4.33
CA MET A 166 0.88 -19.07 4.37
C MET A 166 1.48 -18.57 3.05
N GLU A 167 2.40 -17.62 3.15
CA GLU A 167 3.19 -17.14 1.99
C GLU A 167 4.52 -17.90 1.88
N ALA A 168 5.13 -17.85 0.70
CA ALA A 168 6.42 -18.46 0.41
C ALA A 168 6.45 -19.96 0.76
N VAL A 169 5.49 -20.71 0.22
CA VAL A 169 5.39 -22.17 0.42
C VAL A 169 6.56 -22.87 -0.26
N PRO A 170 7.43 -23.59 0.48
CA PRO A 170 8.49 -24.37 -0.13
C PRO A 170 7.92 -25.47 -1.05
N ALA A 171 8.58 -25.72 -2.19
CA ALA A 171 8.14 -26.76 -3.12
C ALA A 171 7.99 -28.14 -2.44
N SER A 172 8.91 -28.47 -1.52
CA SER A 172 8.90 -29.72 -0.75
C SER A 172 7.72 -29.85 0.23
N ALA A 173 7.06 -28.74 0.60
CA ALA A 173 5.95 -28.74 1.54
C ALA A 173 4.57 -28.78 0.88
N GLN A 174 4.49 -28.57 -0.44
CA GLN A 174 3.22 -28.45 -1.15
C GLN A 174 2.32 -29.67 -1.02
N ASP A 175 2.87 -30.89 -1.19
CA ASP A 175 2.07 -32.12 -1.12
C ASP A 175 1.59 -32.38 0.31
N GLN A 176 2.39 -32.06 1.32
CA GLN A 176 1.99 -32.17 2.72
C GLN A 176 0.86 -31.22 3.07
N LEU A 177 0.92 -29.97 2.59
CA LEU A 177 -0.14 -28.98 2.79
C LEU A 177 -1.44 -29.39 2.09
N LYS A 178 -1.36 -29.84 0.84
CA LYS A 178 -2.52 -30.37 0.10
C LYS A 178 -3.15 -31.57 0.82
N GLY A 179 -2.32 -32.50 1.33
CA GLY A 179 -2.76 -33.63 2.13
C GLY A 179 -3.44 -33.21 3.45
N ALA A 180 -3.06 -32.07 4.01
CA ALA A 180 -3.70 -31.47 5.19
C ALA A 180 -4.95 -30.60 4.87
N GLY A 181 -5.38 -30.58 3.61
CA GLY A 181 -6.59 -29.85 3.20
C GLY A 181 -6.39 -28.39 2.78
N TRP A 182 -5.13 -27.95 2.62
CA TRP A 182 -4.83 -26.60 2.17
C TRP A 182 -5.01 -26.44 0.66
N ASN A 183 -5.54 -25.31 0.22
CA ASN A 183 -5.47 -24.90 -1.17
C ASN A 183 -4.09 -24.28 -1.43
N VAL A 184 -3.27 -24.92 -2.25
CA VAL A 184 -1.92 -24.46 -2.60
C VAL A 184 -1.92 -23.95 -4.03
N GLU A 185 -1.81 -22.63 -4.19
CA GLU A 185 -1.75 -21.96 -5.47
C GLU A 185 -0.32 -21.53 -5.80
N SER A 186 0.07 -21.70 -7.05
CA SER A 186 1.33 -21.19 -7.58
C SER A 186 1.07 -20.49 -8.91
N LYS A 187 1.61 -19.30 -9.06
CA LYS A 187 1.56 -18.54 -10.31
C LYS A 187 2.97 -18.21 -10.77
N PRO A 188 3.29 -18.31 -12.07
CA PRO A 188 4.55 -17.83 -12.59
C PRO A 188 4.71 -16.34 -12.25
N GLY A 189 5.82 -15.99 -11.62
CA GLY A 189 6.18 -14.60 -11.35
C GLY A 189 7.15 -14.08 -12.40
N TYR A 190 7.27 -12.75 -12.49
CA TYR A 190 8.28 -12.09 -13.33
C TYR A 190 9.58 -11.80 -12.56
N GLY A 191 9.70 -12.26 -11.32
CA GLY A 191 10.91 -12.16 -10.51
C GLY A 191 11.82 -13.38 -10.73
N ASN A 192 13.09 -13.15 -10.90
CA ASN A 192 14.14 -14.17 -10.87
C ASN A 192 14.54 -14.47 -9.43
#